data_f189e3b0f4e0192214f330d3c048a50e
#
_entry.id   f189e3b0f4e0192214f330d3c048a50e
#
_cell.length_a   1.000
_cell.length_b   1.000
_cell.length_c   1.000
_cell.angle_alpha   90.00
_cell.angle_beta   90.00
_cell.angle_gamma   90.00
#
_symmetry.space_group_name_H-M   'P 1'
#
loop_
_entity.id
_entity.type
_entity.pdbx_description
1 polymer ?
#
loop_
_entity_poly.entity_id
_entity_poly.type
_entity_poly.pdbx_seq_one_letter_code
_entity_poly.pdbx_strand_id
1 'polypeptide(L)'
;MRAALRCTAALVCTALLVAGCNKAPVRQSSAAAPRERAAPEGKDRRATLATTRHVDMEVAPEAVAPLFTSTQAACEADAASGCVVMASSLNTGDDARADLTLRAAPAGIARLLARLHANGGLVGEGAQSVDLAAPIVDTERQIAMAREYRESLLALRAKGGNDIKALMSVNEELARVQSQLEAATGERAHLQQRIDTETLTVAIASTGARASHPWRSISQALQEFGAHLAEAAGGAITFVAYAIPWTGVLLPLGWGLRWLWRRRRAAR
;
A
#
# COMPACT_ATOMS: atom_id res chain seq x y z
N MET A 1 -5.39 -58.93 -15.14
CA MET A 1 -4.23 -58.05 -14.93
C MET A 1 -4.57 -56.55 -14.86
N ARG A 2 -5.76 -56.16 -14.36
CA ARG A 2 -6.16 -54.72 -14.21
C ARG A 2 -6.50 -54.33 -12.77
N ALA A 3 -6.40 -55.25 -11.81
CA ALA A 3 -6.70 -55.00 -10.40
C ALA A 3 -5.45 -54.73 -9.55
N ALA A 4 -4.25 -55.08 -10.02
CA ALA A 4 -3.00 -54.92 -9.24
C ALA A 4 -2.36 -53.56 -9.35
N LEU A 5 -2.76 -52.70 -10.33
CA LEU A 5 -2.16 -51.36 -10.53
C LEU A 5 -2.86 -50.24 -9.76
N ARG A 6 -3.99 -50.53 -9.12
CA ARG A 6 -4.76 -49.52 -8.34
C ARG A 6 -4.40 -49.46 -6.85
N CYS A 7 -3.75 -50.47 -6.32
CA CYS A 7 -3.36 -50.51 -4.90
C CYS A 7 -1.98 -49.87 -4.61
N THR A 8 -1.10 -49.72 -5.58
CA THR A 8 0.23 -49.12 -5.36
C THR A 8 0.21 -47.57 -5.34
N ALA A 9 -0.78 -46.95 -5.96
CA ALA A 9 -0.92 -45.47 -5.93
C ALA A 9 -1.50 -44.93 -4.63
N ALA A 10 -2.25 -45.74 -3.87
CA ALA A 10 -2.86 -45.31 -2.60
C ALA A 10 -1.91 -45.38 -1.40
N LEU A 11 -0.83 -46.16 -1.47
CA LEU A 11 0.11 -46.35 -0.37
C LEU A 11 1.25 -45.31 -0.33
N VAL A 12 1.49 -44.58 -1.41
CA VAL A 12 2.53 -43.52 -1.46
C VAL A 12 2.02 -42.18 -0.95
N CYS A 13 0.71 -41.94 -0.98
CA CYS A 13 0.14 -40.68 -0.46
C CYS A 13 -0.02 -40.63 1.07
N THR A 14 -0.02 -41.74 1.79
CA THR A 14 -0.20 -41.77 3.25
C THR A 14 1.09 -41.70 4.05
N ALA A 15 2.25 -41.84 3.42
CA ALA A 15 3.56 -41.85 4.11
C ALA A 15 4.18 -40.44 4.26
N LEU A 16 3.60 -39.39 3.70
CA LEU A 16 4.16 -38.01 3.71
C LEU A 16 3.50 -37.05 4.73
N LEU A 17 2.60 -37.52 5.59
CA LEU A 17 1.86 -36.68 6.55
C LEU A 17 2.26 -36.86 8.02
N VAL A 18 3.33 -37.61 8.34
CA VAL A 18 3.77 -37.84 9.74
C VAL A 18 5.22 -37.34 10.00
N ALA A 19 5.67 -36.33 9.30
CA ALA A 19 6.89 -35.59 9.69
C ALA A 19 6.46 -34.19 10.25
N GLY A 20 5.71 -34.20 11.36
CA GLY A 20 5.27 -33.03 12.07
C GLY A 20 6.17 -32.77 13.27
N CYS A 21 6.72 -31.60 13.31
CA CYS A 21 7.01 -30.71 14.42
C CYS A 21 7.30 -31.34 15.80
N ASN A 22 8.54 -31.73 16.04
CA ASN A 22 9.08 -31.83 17.37
C ASN A 22 9.73 -30.49 17.74
N LYS A 23 8.94 -29.53 18.27
CA LYS A 23 9.44 -28.30 18.86
C LYS A 23 10.01 -28.63 20.23
N ALA A 24 11.32 -28.76 20.33
CA ALA A 24 12.01 -28.78 21.61
C ALA A 24 11.71 -27.49 22.37
N PRO A 25 11.45 -27.55 23.70
CA PRO A 25 11.26 -26.35 24.50
C PRO A 25 12.60 -25.61 24.60
N VAL A 26 12.68 -24.44 23.99
CA VAL A 26 13.78 -23.51 24.20
C VAL A 26 13.69 -23.07 25.66
N ARG A 27 14.67 -23.49 26.48
CA ARG A 27 14.94 -22.93 27.80
C ARG A 27 15.16 -21.43 27.59
N GLN A 28 14.18 -20.64 27.96
CA GLN A 28 14.36 -19.20 28.16
C GLN A 28 15.34 -19.01 29.31
N SER A 29 16.60 -18.75 28.95
CA SER A 29 17.57 -18.17 29.88
C SER A 29 17.01 -16.82 30.32
N SER A 30 16.64 -16.72 31.60
CA SER A 30 16.24 -15.47 32.24
C SER A 30 17.48 -14.57 32.31
N ALA A 31 17.80 -13.92 31.19
CA ALA A 31 18.69 -12.78 31.18
C ALA A 31 17.94 -11.64 31.87
N ALA A 32 18.52 -11.09 32.92
CA ALA A 32 18.02 -9.95 33.68
C ALA A 32 17.57 -8.87 32.69
N ALA A 33 16.29 -8.50 32.73
CA ALA A 33 15.73 -7.43 31.96
C ALA A 33 16.57 -6.16 32.16
N PRO A 34 17.00 -5.49 31.06
CA PRO A 34 17.55 -4.14 31.19
C PRO A 34 16.49 -3.31 31.93
N ARG A 35 16.88 -2.62 33.00
CA ARG A 35 15.99 -1.67 33.65
C ARG A 35 15.41 -0.75 32.61
N GLU A 36 14.14 -0.96 32.30
CA GLU A 36 13.31 -0.10 31.51
C GLU A 36 13.44 1.31 32.06
N ARG A 37 14.17 2.18 31.35
CA ARG A 37 14.16 3.60 31.67
C ARG A 37 12.70 4.00 31.62
N ALA A 38 12.17 4.49 32.74
CA ALA A 38 10.81 4.98 32.84
C ALA A 38 10.51 5.84 31.62
N ALA A 39 9.58 5.36 30.78
CA ALA A 39 9.16 6.09 29.63
C ALA A 39 8.51 7.40 30.10
N PRO A 40 8.78 8.55 29.48
CA PRO A 40 8.17 9.82 29.84
C PRO A 40 6.65 9.69 29.85
N GLU A 41 6.04 10.32 30.84
CA GLU A 41 4.62 10.23 31.14
C GLU A 41 3.76 10.58 29.92
N GLY A 42 2.60 9.93 29.80
CA GLY A 42 1.75 9.89 28.59
C GLY A 42 1.24 11.21 28.00
N LYS A 43 1.58 12.37 28.56
CA LYS A 43 1.32 13.69 27.96
C LYS A 43 2.33 14.03 26.85
N ASP A 44 3.61 13.71 27.05
CA ASP A 44 4.66 14.02 26.08
C ASP A 44 4.56 13.14 24.82
N ARG A 45 4.08 11.91 24.96
CA ARG A 45 3.89 11.01 23.79
C ARG A 45 2.84 11.50 22.80
N ARG A 46 1.79 12.21 23.26
CA ARG A 46 0.79 12.77 22.34
C ARG A 46 1.30 13.99 21.58
N ALA A 47 2.30 14.68 22.15
CA ALA A 47 2.88 15.86 21.54
C ALA A 47 3.76 15.56 20.30
N THR A 48 4.10 14.29 20.05
CA THR A 48 4.94 13.86 18.91
C THR A 48 4.22 12.99 17.90
N LEU A 49 2.89 12.87 18.03
CA LEU A 49 2.08 12.04 17.13
C LEU A 49 1.58 12.85 15.92
N ALA A 50 1.93 12.41 14.73
CA ALA A 50 1.29 12.87 13.49
C ALA A 50 0.07 11.99 13.20
N THR A 51 -1.13 12.58 13.17
CA THR A 51 -2.40 11.86 13.01
C THR A 51 -2.99 12.10 11.63
N THR A 52 -3.39 11.02 10.98
CA THR A 52 -4.20 11.03 9.76
C THR A 52 -5.53 10.35 10.07
N ARG A 53 -6.63 11.01 9.69
CA ARG A 53 -7.99 10.48 9.84
C ARG A 53 -8.59 10.18 8.48
N HIS A 54 -9.39 9.15 8.43
CA HIS A 54 -10.14 8.77 7.27
C HIS A 54 -11.61 8.60 7.63
N VAL A 55 -12.47 9.15 6.79
CA VAL A 55 -13.93 9.13 6.96
C VAL A 55 -14.56 8.69 5.66
N ASP A 56 -15.33 7.61 5.71
CA ASP A 56 -16.16 7.12 4.62
C ASP A 56 -17.61 7.49 4.86
N MET A 57 -18.22 8.15 3.90
CA MET A 57 -19.63 8.54 3.95
C MET A 57 -20.39 7.96 2.77
N GLU A 58 -21.61 7.55 3.02
CA GLU A 58 -22.52 7.09 1.99
C GLU A 58 -23.83 7.91 2.09
N VAL A 59 -24.13 8.67 1.04
CA VAL A 59 -25.26 9.59 1.00
C VAL A 59 -26.04 9.43 -0.31
N ALA A 60 -27.23 10.00 -0.39
CA ALA A 60 -28.00 10.01 -1.64
C ALA A 60 -27.20 10.69 -2.77
N PRO A 61 -27.32 10.25 -4.03
CA PRO A 61 -26.51 10.79 -5.15
C PRO A 61 -26.59 12.30 -5.28
N GLU A 62 -27.77 12.87 -5.04
CA GLU A 62 -28.01 14.33 -5.07
C GLU A 62 -27.36 15.07 -3.89
N ALA A 63 -27.04 14.39 -2.81
CA ALA A 63 -26.42 14.97 -1.62
C ALA A 63 -24.89 14.98 -1.68
N VAL A 64 -24.25 14.22 -2.59
CA VAL A 64 -22.78 14.13 -2.71
C VAL A 64 -22.17 15.51 -3.01
N ALA A 65 -22.65 16.20 -4.04
CA ALA A 65 -22.10 17.51 -4.43
C ALA A 65 -22.33 18.60 -3.37
N PRO A 66 -23.54 18.75 -2.78
CA PRO A 66 -23.77 19.71 -1.69
C PRO A 66 -22.90 19.43 -0.46
N LEU A 67 -22.75 18.18 -0.06
CA LEU A 67 -21.91 17.80 1.08
C LEU A 67 -20.44 18.11 0.83
N PHE A 68 -19.93 17.77 -0.36
CA PHE A 68 -18.58 18.12 -0.79
C PHE A 68 -18.33 19.63 -0.74
N THR A 69 -19.18 20.43 -1.39
CA THR A 69 -19.01 21.89 -1.44
C THR A 69 -19.14 22.54 -0.08
N SER A 70 -20.08 22.08 0.76
CA SER A 70 -20.25 22.60 2.13
C SER A 70 -19.06 22.27 3.04
N THR A 71 -18.46 21.09 2.88
CA THR A 71 -17.27 20.66 3.65
C THR A 71 -16.04 21.47 3.23
N GLN A 72 -15.87 21.68 1.92
CA GLN A 72 -14.80 22.53 1.38
C GLN A 72 -14.94 23.97 1.88
N ALA A 73 -16.12 24.57 1.73
CA ALA A 73 -16.40 25.92 2.19
C ALA A 73 -16.21 26.08 3.71
N ALA A 74 -16.57 25.05 4.49
CA ALA A 74 -16.34 25.04 5.93
C ALA A 74 -14.86 25.05 6.30
N CYS A 75 -14.01 24.39 5.54
CA CYS A 75 -12.56 24.44 5.69
C CYS A 75 -12.01 25.83 5.33
N GLU A 76 -12.40 26.37 4.18
CA GLU A 76 -11.95 27.69 3.72
C GLU A 76 -12.37 28.83 4.67
N ALA A 77 -13.55 28.70 5.29
CA ALA A 77 -14.04 29.68 6.28
C ALA A 77 -13.34 29.59 7.63
N ASP A 78 -12.68 28.47 7.95
CA ASP A 78 -12.01 28.24 9.24
C ASP A 78 -10.54 28.68 9.22
N ALA A 79 -10.31 29.97 8.96
CA ALA A 79 -8.97 30.55 8.96
C ALA A 79 -8.23 30.38 10.31
N ALA A 80 -8.97 30.30 11.41
CA ALA A 80 -8.40 30.19 12.76
C ALA A 80 -7.70 28.83 13.01
N SER A 81 -8.13 27.77 12.33
CA SER A 81 -7.48 26.45 12.41
C SER A 81 -6.44 26.21 11.32
N GLY A 82 -6.20 27.18 10.44
CA GLY A 82 -5.30 27.05 9.30
C GLY A 82 -5.72 25.93 8.36
N CYS A 83 -7.03 25.75 8.15
CA CYS A 83 -7.53 24.68 7.28
C CYS A 83 -7.14 24.94 5.82
N VAL A 84 -6.55 23.92 5.20
CA VAL A 84 -6.13 23.96 3.79
C VAL A 84 -6.64 22.71 3.07
N VAL A 85 -7.24 22.92 1.91
CA VAL A 85 -7.61 21.84 0.99
C VAL A 85 -6.36 21.38 0.24
N MET A 86 -5.94 20.15 0.46
CA MET A 86 -4.75 19.57 -0.16
C MET A 86 -5.08 18.93 -1.52
N ALA A 87 -6.21 18.24 -1.59
CA ALA A 87 -6.72 17.63 -2.80
C ALA A 87 -8.24 17.58 -2.74
N SER A 88 -8.88 17.74 -3.89
CA SER A 88 -10.33 17.62 -4.03
C SER A 88 -10.67 17.01 -5.38
N SER A 89 -11.60 16.09 -5.39
CA SER A 89 -12.19 15.54 -6.61
C SER A 89 -13.68 15.37 -6.42
N LEU A 90 -14.44 15.67 -7.46
CA LEU A 90 -15.88 15.49 -7.48
C LEU A 90 -16.25 14.89 -8.84
N ASN A 91 -16.88 13.72 -8.80
CA ASN A 91 -17.48 13.08 -9.95
C ASN A 91 -19.00 13.07 -9.77
N THR A 92 -19.73 13.66 -10.70
CA THR A 92 -21.19 13.72 -10.69
C THR A 92 -21.74 12.77 -11.74
N GLY A 93 -22.83 12.08 -11.42
CA GLY A 93 -23.47 11.11 -12.31
C GLY A 93 -24.17 10.03 -11.48
N ASP A 94 -24.52 8.93 -12.13
CA ASP A 94 -25.23 7.81 -11.46
C ASP A 94 -24.40 7.18 -10.33
N ASP A 95 -23.08 7.16 -10.46
CA ASP A 95 -22.12 6.72 -9.45
C ASP A 95 -21.40 7.94 -8.83
N ALA A 96 -22.15 8.94 -8.35
CA ALA A 96 -21.56 10.15 -7.79
C ALA A 96 -20.59 9.83 -6.63
N ARG A 97 -19.40 10.42 -6.71
CA ARG A 97 -18.32 10.27 -5.71
C ARG A 97 -17.57 11.57 -5.53
N ALA A 98 -17.12 11.81 -4.31
CA ALA A 98 -16.23 12.91 -4.03
C ALA A 98 -15.15 12.47 -3.03
N ASP A 99 -13.92 12.91 -3.27
CA ASP A 99 -12.80 12.73 -2.37
C ASP A 99 -12.25 14.10 -2.00
N LEU A 100 -12.02 14.30 -0.72
CA LEU A 100 -11.54 15.55 -0.17
C LEU A 100 -10.46 15.27 0.86
N THR A 101 -9.27 15.83 0.65
CA THR A 101 -8.15 15.74 1.61
C THR A 101 -7.89 17.13 2.16
N LEU A 102 -8.04 17.27 3.47
CA LEU A 102 -7.93 18.50 4.22
C LEU A 102 -6.81 18.40 5.25
N ARG A 103 -6.14 19.50 5.53
CA ARG A 103 -5.17 19.62 6.62
C ARG A 103 -5.50 20.82 7.46
N ALA A 104 -5.61 20.62 8.77
CA ALA A 104 -5.90 21.67 9.72
C ALA A 104 -5.32 21.35 11.10
N ALA A 105 -5.32 22.30 12.01
CA ALA A 105 -5.07 22.04 13.42
C ALA A 105 -6.10 21.03 13.98
N PRO A 106 -5.76 20.23 15.00
CA PRO A 106 -6.64 19.18 15.56
C PRO A 106 -8.04 19.68 15.94
N ALA A 107 -8.12 20.91 16.47
CA ALA A 107 -9.40 21.53 16.81
C ALA A 107 -10.29 21.84 15.58
N GLY A 108 -9.68 22.17 14.44
CA GLY A 108 -10.38 22.34 13.16
C GLY A 108 -10.92 21.04 12.63
N ILE A 109 -10.08 19.99 12.62
CA ILE A 109 -10.50 18.64 12.21
C ILE A 109 -11.65 18.13 13.07
N ALA A 110 -11.61 18.33 14.40
CA ALA A 110 -12.69 17.95 15.28
C ALA A 110 -14.02 18.64 14.93
N ARG A 111 -13.98 19.94 14.58
CA ARG A 111 -15.18 20.70 14.13
C ARG A 111 -15.73 20.16 12.80
N LEU A 112 -14.84 19.85 11.86
CA LEU A 112 -15.24 19.28 10.56
C LEU A 112 -15.86 17.89 10.74
N LEU A 113 -15.28 17.05 11.57
CA LEU A 113 -15.84 15.72 11.90
C LEU A 113 -17.22 15.84 12.54
N ALA A 114 -17.40 16.75 13.51
CA ALA A 114 -18.71 16.96 14.13
C ALA A 114 -19.78 17.38 13.11
N ARG A 115 -19.43 18.20 12.10
CA ARG A 115 -20.33 18.56 11.01
C ARG A 115 -20.65 17.36 10.09
N LEU A 116 -19.64 16.56 9.75
CA LEU A 116 -19.83 15.36 8.94
C LEU A 116 -20.76 14.37 9.65
N HIS A 117 -20.55 14.15 10.94
CA HIS A 117 -21.43 13.28 11.76
C HIS A 117 -22.88 13.80 11.80
N ALA A 118 -23.07 15.12 11.87
CA ALA A 118 -24.41 15.73 11.89
C ALA A 118 -25.18 15.56 10.57
N ASN A 119 -24.47 15.41 9.44
CA ASN A 119 -25.10 15.18 8.13
C ASN A 119 -25.57 13.72 7.93
N GLY A 120 -25.15 12.80 8.80
CA GLY A 120 -25.47 11.37 8.66
C GLY A 120 -24.71 10.68 7.51
N GLY A 121 -25.00 9.40 7.30
CA GLY A 121 -24.35 8.65 6.21
C GLY A 121 -22.93 8.20 6.50
N LEU A 122 -22.44 8.30 7.73
CA LEU A 122 -21.16 7.77 8.15
C LEU A 122 -21.17 6.24 8.06
N VAL A 123 -20.25 5.68 7.27
CA VAL A 123 -20.09 4.22 7.09
C VAL A 123 -18.84 3.74 7.80
N GLY A 124 -17.79 4.54 7.81
CA GLY A 124 -16.54 4.21 8.47
C GLY A 124 -15.77 5.44 8.92
N GLU A 125 -15.08 5.31 10.04
CA GLU A 125 -14.13 6.31 10.53
C GLU A 125 -12.91 5.58 11.06
N GLY A 126 -11.73 6.04 10.70
CA GLY A 126 -10.45 5.52 11.16
C GLY A 126 -9.48 6.64 11.47
N ALA A 127 -8.55 6.38 12.40
CA ALA A 127 -7.44 7.27 12.70
C ALA A 127 -6.16 6.45 12.80
N GLN A 128 -5.11 6.93 12.16
CA GLN A 128 -3.78 6.35 12.23
C GLN A 128 -2.82 7.43 12.73
N SER A 129 -2.01 7.08 13.73
CA SER A 129 -1.01 7.99 14.28
C SER A 129 0.38 7.37 14.15
N VAL A 130 1.34 8.21 13.78
CA VAL A 130 2.76 7.86 13.65
C VAL A 130 3.54 8.66 14.67
N ASP A 131 4.36 7.99 15.47
CA ASP A 131 5.24 8.65 16.44
C ASP A 131 6.48 9.21 15.73
N LEU A 132 6.65 10.52 15.81
CA LEU A 132 7.76 11.27 15.22
C LEU A 132 8.82 11.69 16.26
N ALA A 133 8.76 11.20 17.49
CA ALA A 133 9.73 11.53 18.53
C ALA A 133 11.17 11.20 18.13
N ALA A 134 11.41 9.99 17.62
CA ALA A 134 12.74 9.56 17.21
C ALA A 134 13.28 10.36 16.00
N PRO A 135 12.53 10.54 14.89
CA PRO A 135 12.95 11.39 13.78
C PRO A 135 13.28 12.83 14.19
N ILE A 136 12.53 13.42 15.10
CA ILE A 136 12.78 14.78 15.59
C ILE A 136 14.10 14.85 16.33
N VAL A 137 14.32 13.95 17.29
CA VAL A 137 15.57 13.90 18.08
C VAL A 137 16.77 13.68 17.17
N ASP A 138 16.66 12.82 16.17
CA ASP A 138 17.74 12.55 15.23
C ASP A 138 18.03 13.77 14.33
N THR A 139 17.01 14.47 13.85
CA THR A 139 17.17 15.70 13.08
C THR A 139 17.79 16.81 13.94
N GLU A 140 17.36 16.98 15.18
CA GLU A 140 17.95 17.96 16.11
C GLU A 140 19.42 17.67 16.39
N ARG A 141 19.79 16.39 16.55
CA ARG A 141 21.20 15.98 16.68
C ARG A 141 22.01 16.29 15.42
N GLN A 142 21.47 16.05 14.23
CA GLN A 142 22.13 16.41 12.98
C GLN A 142 22.36 17.91 12.87
N ILE A 143 21.36 18.73 13.21
CA ILE A 143 21.47 20.19 13.25
C ILE A 143 22.57 20.62 14.23
N ALA A 144 22.62 20.04 15.43
CA ALA A 144 23.63 20.37 16.44
C ALA A 144 25.05 20.06 15.93
N MET A 145 25.26 18.84 15.41
CA MET A 145 26.55 18.42 14.85
C MET A 145 26.99 19.31 13.67
N ALA A 146 26.08 19.63 12.77
CA ALA A 146 26.39 20.48 11.62
C ALA A 146 26.76 21.92 12.04
N ARG A 147 26.09 22.45 13.08
CA ARG A 147 26.45 23.75 13.66
C ARG A 147 27.84 23.76 14.27
N GLU A 148 28.16 22.77 15.10
CA GLU A 148 29.49 22.62 15.72
C GLU A 148 30.59 22.48 14.67
N TYR A 149 30.34 21.67 13.64
CA TYR A 149 31.29 21.51 12.55
C TYR A 149 31.50 22.81 11.77
N ARG A 150 30.43 23.56 11.47
CA ARG A 150 30.53 24.88 10.84
C ARG A 150 31.38 25.85 11.67
N GLU A 151 31.15 25.89 13.01
CA GLU A 151 31.94 26.74 13.90
C GLU A 151 33.42 26.35 13.90
N SER A 152 33.74 25.07 13.90
CA SER A 152 35.10 24.56 13.78
C SER A 152 35.78 24.98 12.48
N LEU A 153 35.08 24.91 11.34
CA LEU A 153 35.57 25.38 10.03
C LEU A 153 35.76 26.89 10.00
N LEU A 154 34.89 27.68 10.62
CA LEU A 154 35.03 29.13 10.74
C LEU A 154 36.27 29.50 11.58
N ALA A 155 36.53 28.77 12.68
CA ALA A 155 37.73 28.94 13.49
C ALA A 155 39.01 28.56 12.73
N LEU A 156 38.96 27.49 11.91
CA LEU A 156 40.05 27.08 11.05
C LEU A 156 40.32 28.12 9.96
N ARG A 157 39.28 28.65 9.33
CA ARG A 157 39.38 29.73 8.33
C ARG A 157 40.07 30.98 8.91
N ALA A 158 39.74 31.35 10.17
CA ALA A 158 40.37 32.50 10.84
C ALA A 158 41.85 32.29 11.12
N LYS A 159 42.27 31.04 11.28
CA LYS A 159 43.71 30.67 11.53
C LYS A 159 44.51 30.39 10.24
N GLY A 160 43.82 30.25 9.09
CA GLY A 160 44.41 29.72 7.85
C GLY A 160 45.43 30.61 7.13
N GLY A 161 45.73 31.82 7.62
CA GLY A 161 46.76 32.69 7.06
C GLY A 161 46.61 32.97 5.56
N ASN A 162 47.72 32.91 4.82
CA ASN A 162 47.78 33.23 3.38
C ASN A 162 47.71 31.99 2.46
N ASP A 163 47.39 30.81 2.98
CA ASP A 163 47.29 29.61 2.13
C ASP A 163 45.94 29.61 1.39
N ILE A 164 45.98 30.06 0.13
CA ILE A 164 44.79 30.15 -0.73
C ILE A 164 44.12 28.79 -0.96
N LYS A 165 44.91 27.71 -1.11
CA LYS A 165 44.36 26.36 -1.30
C LYS A 165 43.57 25.88 -0.07
N ALA A 166 44.15 26.06 1.11
CA ALA A 166 43.48 25.71 2.35
C ALA A 166 42.22 26.54 2.56
N LEU A 167 42.22 27.84 2.25
CA LEU A 167 41.06 28.70 2.32
C LEU A 167 39.95 28.30 1.33
N MET A 168 40.31 27.88 0.11
CA MET A 168 39.35 27.40 -0.87
C MET A 168 38.67 26.12 -0.40
N SER A 169 39.41 25.13 0.11
CA SER A 169 38.84 23.87 0.62
C SER A 169 37.94 24.08 1.84
N VAL A 170 38.31 24.98 2.76
CA VAL A 170 37.48 25.34 3.90
C VAL A 170 36.18 26.03 3.46
N ASN A 171 36.23 26.92 2.47
CA ASN A 171 35.03 27.58 1.96
C ASN A 171 34.11 26.62 1.22
N GLU A 172 34.66 25.66 0.47
CA GLU A 172 33.87 24.59 -0.15
C GLU A 172 33.14 23.72 0.90
N GLU A 173 33.86 23.34 1.96
CA GLU A 173 33.28 22.56 3.06
C GLU A 173 32.22 23.36 3.86
N LEU A 174 32.49 24.68 4.07
CA LEU A 174 31.48 25.57 4.67
C LEU A 174 30.17 25.62 3.85
N ALA A 175 30.28 25.70 2.52
CA ALA A 175 29.10 25.68 1.65
C ALA A 175 28.35 24.36 1.76
N ARG A 176 29.06 23.23 1.85
CA ARG A 176 28.48 21.91 2.03
C ARG A 176 27.75 21.80 3.37
N VAL A 177 28.37 22.19 4.46
CA VAL A 177 27.78 22.17 5.80
C VAL A 177 26.58 23.11 5.89
N GLN A 178 26.63 24.26 5.25
CA GLN A 178 25.50 25.19 5.19
C GLN A 178 24.28 24.54 4.50
N SER A 179 24.51 23.87 3.37
CA SER A 179 23.46 23.13 2.67
C SER A 179 22.86 22.00 3.53
N GLN A 180 23.70 21.27 4.29
CA GLN A 180 23.23 20.23 5.22
C GLN A 180 22.40 20.83 6.36
N LEU A 181 22.80 21.97 6.90
CA LEU A 181 22.06 22.69 7.93
C LEU A 181 20.69 23.15 7.43
N GLU A 182 20.61 23.70 6.23
CA GLU A 182 19.35 24.11 5.61
C GLU A 182 18.44 22.92 5.37
N ALA A 183 18.94 21.82 4.85
CA ALA A 183 18.20 20.59 4.67
C ALA A 183 17.64 20.04 5.98
N ALA A 184 18.49 19.91 7.02
CA ALA A 184 18.07 19.39 8.32
C ALA A 184 17.09 20.33 9.04
N THR A 185 17.24 21.64 8.93
CA THR A 185 16.28 22.61 9.49
C THR A 185 14.95 22.57 8.77
N GLY A 186 14.95 22.39 7.45
CA GLY A 186 13.75 22.18 6.64
C GLY A 186 13.00 20.90 7.04
N GLU A 187 13.75 19.80 7.23
CA GLU A 187 13.17 18.52 7.69
C GLU A 187 12.55 18.66 9.08
N ARG A 188 13.24 19.32 10.02
CA ARG A 188 12.66 19.59 11.35
C ARG A 188 11.37 20.39 11.27
N ALA A 189 11.32 21.41 10.41
CA ALA A 189 10.11 22.22 10.22
C ALA A 189 8.96 21.40 9.63
N HIS A 190 9.28 20.50 8.69
CA HIS A 190 8.31 19.56 8.12
C HIS A 190 7.75 18.58 9.16
N LEU A 191 8.61 17.97 9.97
CA LEU A 191 8.20 17.08 11.06
C LEU A 191 7.31 17.82 12.07
N GLN A 192 7.69 19.05 12.43
CA GLN A 192 6.89 19.89 13.33
C GLN A 192 5.51 20.19 12.75
N GLN A 193 5.43 20.57 11.48
CA GLN A 193 4.16 20.81 10.81
C GLN A 193 3.24 19.59 10.82
N ARG A 194 3.82 18.36 10.66
CA ARG A 194 3.06 17.11 10.72
C ARG A 194 2.49 16.81 12.11
N ILE A 195 3.11 17.30 13.17
CA ILE A 195 2.62 17.19 14.54
C ILE A 195 1.55 18.23 14.84
N ASP A 196 1.78 19.47 14.39
CA ASP A 196 0.90 20.60 14.67
C ASP A 196 -0.41 20.52 13.89
N THR A 197 -0.46 19.71 12.84
CA THR A 197 -1.64 19.54 11.98
C THR A 197 -2.05 18.07 11.86
N GLU A 198 -3.36 17.85 11.71
CA GLU A 198 -3.93 16.57 11.30
C GLU A 198 -4.38 16.59 9.85
N THR A 199 -4.26 15.48 9.17
CA THR A 199 -4.81 15.29 7.82
C THR A 199 -6.13 14.52 7.92
N LEU A 200 -7.18 15.03 7.29
CA LEU A 200 -8.49 14.38 7.17
C LEU A 200 -8.74 14.05 5.71
N THR A 201 -8.94 12.78 5.41
CA THR A 201 -9.40 12.31 4.10
C THR A 201 -10.86 11.90 4.24
N VAL A 202 -11.72 12.52 3.45
CA VAL A 202 -13.16 12.24 3.41
C VAL A 202 -13.48 11.65 2.05
N ALA A 203 -13.98 10.43 2.04
CA ALA A 203 -14.51 9.78 0.85
C ALA A 203 -16.04 9.76 0.94
N ILE A 204 -16.71 10.38 -0.01
CA ILE A 204 -18.16 10.45 -0.08
C ILE A 204 -18.60 9.64 -1.31
N ALA A 205 -19.42 8.63 -1.09
CA ALA A 205 -19.99 7.81 -2.16
C ALA A 205 -21.53 7.91 -2.17
N SER A 206 -22.12 7.76 -3.34
CA SER A 206 -23.59 7.67 -3.42
C SER A 206 -24.09 6.31 -2.91
N THR A 207 -25.23 6.32 -2.22
CA THR A 207 -25.99 5.11 -1.86
C THR A 207 -26.39 4.40 -3.15
N GLY A 208 -25.75 3.29 -3.46
CA GLY A 208 -25.95 2.56 -4.73
C GLY A 208 -24.64 2.32 -5.50
N ALA A 209 -23.61 3.14 -5.28
CA ALA A 209 -22.29 2.89 -5.88
C ALA A 209 -21.61 1.62 -5.31
N ARG A 210 -21.96 1.24 -4.06
CA ARG A 210 -21.54 -0.04 -3.43
C ARG A 210 -22.51 -1.18 -3.68
N ALA A 211 -23.78 -0.90 -3.94
CA ALA A 211 -24.68 -1.90 -4.50
C ALA A 211 -24.19 -2.16 -5.92
N SER A 212 -23.15 -3.00 -6.03
CA SER A 212 -22.75 -3.54 -7.31
C SER A 212 -24.02 -3.95 -8.03
N HIS A 213 -24.40 -3.19 -9.06
CA HIS A 213 -25.50 -3.62 -9.93
C HIS A 213 -25.24 -5.08 -10.26
N PRO A 214 -26.14 -6.01 -9.92
CA PRO A 214 -25.93 -7.43 -10.25
C PRO A 214 -25.66 -7.59 -11.75
N TRP A 215 -26.14 -6.65 -12.56
CA TRP A 215 -25.86 -6.55 -13.99
C TRP A 215 -24.42 -6.19 -14.34
N ARG A 216 -23.68 -5.44 -13.49
CA ARG A 216 -22.26 -5.14 -13.71
C ARG A 216 -21.40 -6.38 -13.51
N SER A 217 -21.69 -7.16 -12.47
CA SER A 217 -21.04 -8.47 -12.26
C SER A 217 -21.36 -9.43 -13.39
N ILE A 218 -22.60 -9.40 -13.89
CA ILE A 218 -23.03 -10.23 -15.03
C ILE A 218 -22.37 -9.74 -16.33
N SER A 219 -22.30 -8.44 -16.59
CA SER A 219 -21.65 -7.92 -17.80
C SER A 219 -20.14 -8.16 -17.79
N GLN A 220 -19.48 -8.04 -16.65
CA GLN A 220 -18.07 -8.41 -16.50
C GLN A 220 -17.87 -9.92 -16.69
N ALA A 221 -18.70 -10.76 -16.05
CA ALA A 221 -18.67 -12.20 -16.25
C ALA A 221 -18.96 -12.60 -17.70
N LEU A 222 -19.84 -11.87 -18.41
CA LEU A 222 -20.11 -12.10 -19.84
C LEU A 222 -18.93 -11.70 -20.72
N GLN A 223 -18.25 -10.60 -20.39
CA GLN A 223 -17.03 -10.18 -21.11
C GLN A 223 -15.87 -11.15 -20.87
N GLU A 224 -15.67 -11.59 -19.64
CA GLU A 224 -14.66 -12.60 -19.29
C GLU A 224 -15.00 -13.95 -19.93
N PHE A 225 -16.28 -14.35 -19.95
CA PHE A 225 -16.74 -15.55 -20.64
C PHE A 225 -16.49 -15.46 -22.14
N GLY A 226 -16.75 -14.30 -22.76
CA GLY A 226 -16.45 -14.06 -24.17
C GLY A 226 -14.96 -14.18 -24.49
N ALA A 227 -14.10 -13.66 -23.64
CA ALA A 227 -12.66 -13.77 -23.78
C ALA A 227 -12.17 -15.23 -23.64
N HIS A 228 -12.66 -15.94 -22.63
CA HIS A 228 -12.34 -17.37 -22.43
C HIS A 228 -12.90 -18.26 -23.54
N LEU A 229 -14.07 -17.93 -24.10
CA LEU A 229 -14.62 -18.65 -25.24
C LEU A 229 -13.79 -18.45 -26.51
N ALA A 230 -13.30 -17.24 -26.75
CA ALA A 230 -12.41 -16.94 -27.87
C ALA A 230 -11.07 -17.66 -27.72
N GLU A 231 -10.52 -17.74 -26.51
CA GLU A 231 -9.28 -18.45 -26.21
C GLU A 231 -9.46 -19.97 -26.36
N ALA A 232 -10.57 -20.54 -25.88
CA ALA A 232 -10.93 -21.94 -26.05
C ALA A 232 -11.15 -22.30 -27.52
N ALA A 233 -11.79 -21.42 -28.31
CA ALA A 233 -11.96 -21.61 -29.73
C ALA A 233 -10.61 -21.59 -30.49
N GLY A 234 -9.70 -20.68 -30.11
CA GLY A 234 -8.33 -20.66 -30.62
C GLY A 234 -7.56 -21.95 -30.30
N GLY A 235 -7.69 -22.45 -29.07
CA GLY A 235 -7.10 -23.74 -28.65
C GLY A 235 -7.66 -24.93 -29.43
N ALA A 236 -8.97 -24.96 -29.69
CA ALA A 236 -9.61 -26.00 -30.49
C ALA A 236 -9.14 -26.00 -31.96
N ILE A 237 -9.01 -24.82 -32.57
CA ILE A 237 -8.49 -24.67 -33.93
C ILE A 237 -7.04 -25.19 -34.00
N THR A 238 -6.23 -24.80 -33.03
CA THR A 238 -4.82 -25.25 -32.93
C THR A 238 -4.74 -26.77 -32.77
N PHE A 239 -5.59 -27.34 -31.91
CA PHE A 239 -5.64 -28.80 -31.70
C PHE A 239 -6.03 -29.51 -32.99
N VAL A 240 -7.02 -29.05 -33.73
CA VAL A 240 -7.42 -29.64 -35.01
C VAL A 240 -6.30 -29.51 -36.04
N ALA A 241 -5.61 -28.39 -36.11
CA ALA A 241 -4.49 -28.17 -37.02
C ALA A 241 -3.33 -29.18 -36.74
N TYR A 242 -3.06 -29.47 -35.48
CA TYR A 242 -2.05 -30.51 -35.11
C TYR A 242 -2.57 -31.93 -35.29
N ALA A 243 -3.86 -32.18 -35.10
CA ALA A 243 -4.43 -33.52 -35.23
C ALA A 243 -4.49 -34.04 -36.68
N ILE A 244 -4.69 -33.12 -37.66
CA ILE A 244 -4.80 -33.48 -39.09
C ILE A 244 -3.60 -34.26 -39.61
N PRO A 245 -2.33 -33.83 -39.48
CA PRO A 245 -1.18 -34.59 -39.95
C PRO A 245 -1.02 -35.97 -39.28
N TRP A 246 -1.40 -36.03 -37.97
CA TRP A 246 -1.33 -37.29 -37.21
C TRP A 246 -2.37 -38.32 -37.65
N THR A 247 -3.57 -37.90 -38.06
CA THR A 247 -4.59 -38.78 -38.59
C THR A 247 -4.15 -39.43 -39.92
N GLY A 248 -3.42 -38.64 -40.77
CA GLY A 248 -2.83 -39.16 -42.00
C GLY A 248 -1.79 -40.27 -41.78
N VAL A 249 -1.13 -40.28 -40.64
CA VAL A 249 -0.13 -41.33 -40.28
C VAL A 249 -0.77 -42.50 -39.53
N LEU A 250 -1.63 -42.22 -38.59
CA LEU A 250 -2.22 -43.23 -37.71
C LEU A 250 -3.26 -44.13 -38.39
N LEU A 251 -4.03 -43.59 -39.35
CA LEU A 251 -5.04 -44.37 -40.09
C LEU A 251 -4.41 -45.49 -40.95
N PRO A 252 -3.41 -45.21 -41.83
CA PRO A 252 -2.80 -46.28 -42.63
C PRO A 252 -2.00 -47.24 -41.74
N LEU A 253 -1.36 -46.76 -40.64
CA LEU A 253 -0.66 -47.63 -39.70
C LEU A 253 -1.62 -48.59 -38.98
N GLY A 254 -2.76 -48.09 -38.51
CA GLY A 254 -3.80 -48.87 -37.86
C GLY A 254 -4.43 -49.90 -38.83
N TRP A 255 -4.63 -49.53 -40.10
CA TRP A 255 -5.18 -50.39 -41.13
C TRP A 255 -4.18 -51.48 -41.48
N GLY A 256 -2.89 -51.16 -41.64
CA GLY A 256 -1.82 -52.09 -41.87
C GLY A 256 -1.66 -53.11 -40.75
N LEU A 257 -1.69 -52.67 -39.48
CA LEU A 257 -1.63 -53.53 -38.30
C LEU A 257 -2.85 -54.47 -38.22
N ARG A 258 -4.05 -53.96 -38.53
CA ARG A 258 -5.29 -54.76 -38.56
C ARG A 258 -5.25 -55.79 -39.69
N TRP A 259 -4.68 -55.42 -40.86
CA TRP A 259 -4.51 -56.36 -41.98
C TRP A 259 -3.49 -57.45 -41.65
N LEU A 260 -2.35 -57.12 -41.02
CA LEU A 260 -1.36 -58.08 -40.54
C LEU A 260 -1.95 -59.04 -39.49
N TRP A 261 -2.77 -58.52 -38.58
CA TRP A 261 -3.45 -59.38 -37.57
C TRP A 261 -4.49 -60.30 -38.18
N ARG A 262 -5.19 -59.89 -39.19
CA ARG A 262 -6.13 -60.74 -39.92
C ARG A 262 -5.39 -61.82 -40.70
N ARG A 263 -4.27 -61.51 -41.33
CA ARG A 263 -3.43 -62.54 -42.02
C ARG A 263 -2.86 -63.57 -41.05
N ARG A 264 -2.40 -63.16 -39.88
CA ARG A 264 -1.87 -64.08 -38.84
C ARG A 264 -2.94 -64.97 -38.22
N ARG A 265 -4.20 -64.57 -38.20
CA ARG A 265 -5.32 -65.38 -37.72
C ARG A 265 -5.84 -66.35 -38.79
N ALA A 266 -5.63 -66.09 -40.07
CA ALA A 266 -5.99 -67.01 -41.16
C ALA A 266 -4.92 -68.10 -41.42
N ALA A 267 -3.74 -67.98 -40.79
CA ALA A 267 -2.62 -68.94 -40.91
C ALA A 267 -2.49 -69.89 -39.69
N ARG A 268 -3.48 -69.87 -38.77
CA ARG A 268 -3.68 -70.83 -37.69
C ARG A 268 -5.01 -71.53 -37.87
#